data_504884ede8edb27ed6aeaf72bc9552e7
#
_entry.id   504884ede8edb27ed6aeaf72bc9552e7
#
_cell.length_a   1.000
_cell.length_b   1.000
_cell.length_c   1.000
_cell.angle_alpha   90.00
_cell.angle_beta   90.00
_cell.angle_gamma   90.00
#
_symmetry.space_group_name_H-M   'P 1'
#
loop_
_entity.id
_entity.type
_entity.pdbx_description
1 polymer ?
#
loop_
_entity_poly.entity_id
_entity_poly.type
_entity_poly.pdbx_seq_one_letter_code
_entity_poly.pdbx_strand_id
1 'polypeptide(L)'
;MSLRVVVTGATGNVGTSVLEALGADDRVGEIIGISRRIPNWTPPKVTWRSADVSRDELSGAFAGAHAVIHLAWLIQPSRDAEQLERVNVEGSRRVFEAAVAAGVEVLVHASSIGVYSPGPKDAPVDESWAREGVDTLFYARHKAACEHMLDDLEGRGTRIVRLRPGLIFKAEAGPEIRRLFAGPLVPTMLLKPGRIPVLPLPDRLVVQAVHSRDVADAYRLAALEPQAEGAYNIAADPVLTPDRIAKVLGARRVSVPEKPLRVAADGAWRAHVQPTPPGWLDMGLAVPIMDTSRARSHLGWTPTVDSESALLEVLTGMRETEGLDTPPLKPHAGGPLRIREFLTGVGRRLT
;
A
#
# COMPACT_ATOMS: atom_id res chain seq x y z
N MET A 1 -16.58 -26.43 6.75
CA MET A 1 -16.45 -25.53 7.93
C MET A 1 -16.28 -24.13 7.43
N SER A 2 -16.87 -23.16 8.12
CA SER A 2 -16.73 -21.74 7.77
C SER A 2 -15.36 -21.23 8.25
N LEU A 3 -14.61 -20.53 7.40
CA LEU A 3 -13.26 -20.09 7.69
C LEU A 3 -13.27 -18.79 8.51
N ARG A 4 -12.33 -18.68 9.46
CA ARG A 4 -12.03 -17.45 10.20
C ARG A 4 -10.78 -16.80 9.60
N VAL A 5 -10.87 -15.53 9.25
CA VAL A 5 -9.74 -14.74 8.70
C VAL A 5 -9.46 -13.54 9.58
N VAL A 6 -8.21 -13.30 9.91
CA VAL A 6 -7.79 -12.12 10.67
C VAL A 6 -7.08 -11.14 9.74
N VAL A 7 -7.44 -9.84 9.82
CA VAL A 7 -6.86 -8.80 8.99
C VAL A 7 -6.29 -7.70 9.88
N THR A 8 -4.99 -7.50 9.90
CA THR A 8 -4.36 -6.36 10.57
C THR A 8 -4.29 -5.16 9.63
N GLY A 9 -4.37 -3.94 10.14
CA GLY A 9 -4.46 -2.76 9.28
C GLY A 9 -5.78 -2.65 8.51
N ALA A 10 -6.81 -3.30 9.01
CA ALA A 10 -8.11 -3.50 8.38
C ALA A 10 -8.88 -2.19 8.04
N THR A 11 -8.50 -1.06 8.63
CA THR A 11 -9.15 0.26 8.41
C THR A 11 -8.52 1.10 7.30
N GLY A 12 -7.40 0.65 6.70
CA GLY A 12 -6.66 1.38 5.66
C GLY A 12 -7.25 1.20 4.26
N ASN A 13 -6.60 1.82 3.26
CA ASN A 13 -6.98 1.74 1.85
C ASN A 13 -7.25 0.29 1.41
N VAL A 14 -6.26 -0.58 1.50
CA VAL A 14 -6.38 -1.99 1.10
C VAL A 14 -7.27 -2.77 2.08
N GLY A 15 -7.11 -2.52 3.39
CA GLY A 15 -7.82 -3.24 4.44
C GLY A 15 -9.35 -3.20 4.28
N THR A 16 -9.91 -2.03 4.00
CA THR A 16 -11.37 -1.89 3.83
C THR A 16 -11.87 -2.69 2.62
N SER A 17 -11.15 -2.68 1.49
CA SER A 17 -11.51 -3.47 0.32
C SER A 17 -11.33 -4.99 0.57
N VAL A 18 -10.31 -5.39 1.36
CA VAL A 18 -10.12 -6.80 1.75
C VAL A 18 -11.27 -7.30 2.64
N LEU A 19 -11.73 -6.49 3.59
CA LEU A 19 -12.89 -6.85 4.42
C LEU A 19 -14.16 -7.05 3.57
N GLU A 20 -14.38 -6.21 2.55
CA GLU A 20 -15.49 -6.35 1.61
C GLU A 20 -15.37 -7.63 0.76
N ALA A 21 -14.20 -7.89 0.19
CA ALA A 21 -13.95 -9.06 -0.64
C ALA A 21 -14.11 -10.38 0.16
N LEU A 22 -13.58 -10.43 1.38
CA LEU A 22 -13.74 -11.59 2.27
C LEU A 22 -15.19 -11.74 2.76
N GLY A 23 -15.85 -10.61 3.06
CA GLY A 23 -17.26 -10.62 3.48
C GLY A 23 -18.22 -11.18 2.43
N ALA A 24 -17.88 -10.99 1.15
CA ALA A 24 -18.65 -11.51 0.01
C ALA A 24 -18.37 -12.99 -0.30
N ASP A 25 -17.30 -13.60 0.25
CA ASP A 25 -16.96 -15.00 0.00
C ASP A 25 -17.70 -15.91 1.00
N ASP A 26 -18.48 -16.85 0.48
CA ASP A 26 -19.30 -17.76 1.30
C ASP A 26 -18.48 -18.74 2.15
N ARG A 27 -17.21 -18.98 1.79
CA ARG A 27 -16.29 -19.83 2.58
C ARG A 27 -15.88 -19.15 3.89
N VAL A 28 -15.93 -17.82 3.95
CA VAL A 28 -15.59 -17.03 5.13
C VAL A 28 -16.81 -16.79 6.01
N GLY A 29 -16.75 -17.21 7.25
CA GLY A 29 -17.84 -17.01 8.22
C GLY A 29 -17.57 -15.91 9.24
N GLU A 30 -16.31 -15.66 9.52
CA GLU A 30 -15.90 -14.65 10.51
C GLU A 30 -14.62 -13.93 10.04
N ILE A 31 -14.61 -12.62 10.21
CA ILE A 31 -13.46 -11.77 9.94
C ILE A 31 -13.14 -10.98 11.21
N ILE A 32 -11.90 -11.09 11.71
CA ILE A 32 -11.43 -10.26 12.81
C ILE A 32 -10.62 -9.09 12.21
N GLY A 33 -11.19 -7.90 12.22
CA GLY A 33 -10.51 -6.68 11.80
C GLY A 33 -9.70 -6.08 12.95
N ILE A 34 -8.37 -6.05 12.83
CA ILE A 34 -7.48 -5.47 13.84
C ILE A 34 -7.05 -4.07 13.41
N SER A 35 -7.30 -3.09 14.29
CA SER A 35 -6.82 -1.72 14.14
C SER A 35 -6.61 -1.06 15.49
N ARG A 36 -5.78 -0.01 15.56
CA ARG A 36 -5.54 0.73 16.81
C ARG A 36 -6.74 1.53 17.28
N ARG A 37 -7.60 1.93 16.38
CA ARG A 37 -8.84 2.67 16.64
C ARG A 37 -9.99 1.98 15.89
N ILE A 38 -10.98 1.54 16.64
CA ILE A 38 -12.17 0.90 16.05
C ILE A 38 -12.95 1.96 15.27
N PRO A 39 -13.29 1.69 14.00
CA PRO A 39 -14.10 2.60 13.19
C PRO A 39 -15.59 2.48 13.54
N ASN A 40 -16.40 3.44 13.09
CA ASN A 40 -17.87 3.33 13.14
C ASN A 40 -18.42 2.49 11.97
N TRP A 41 -17.57 2.16 11.00
CA TRP A 41 -17.93 1.34 9.84
C TRP A 41 -17.70 -0.14 10.15
N THR A 42 -18.71 -0.98 9.96
CA THR A 42 -18.63 -2.43 10.20
C THR A 42 -19.26 -3.17 9.03
N PRO A 43 -18.46 -3.74 8.11
CA PRO A 43 -18.98 -4.54 7.02
C PRO A 43 -19.44 -5.93 7.53
N PRO A 44 -20.17 -6.69 6.67
CA PRO A 44 -20.66 -8.02 7.04
C PRO A 44 -19.56 -8.96 7.52
N LYS A 45 -19.89 -9.84 8.47
CA LYS A 45 -19.01 -10.86 9.06
C LYS A 45 -17.81 -10.31 9.86
N VAL A 46 -17.66 -8.98 10.00
CA VAL A 46 -16.52 -8.35 10.68
C VAL A 46 -16.80 -8.12 12.16
N THR A 47 -15.88 -8.60 12.99
CA THR A 47 -15.74 -8.24 14.40
C THR A 47 -14.47 -7.42 14.58
N TRP A 48 -14.57 -6.26 15.21
CA TRP A 48 -13.43 -5.39 15.43
C TRP A 48 -12.69 -5.71 16.73
N ARG A 49 -11.35 -5.73 16.66
CA ARG A 49 -10.47 -5.79 17.82
C ARG A 49 -9.48 -4.65 17.79
N SER A 50 -9.40 -3.90 18.92
CA SER A 50 -8.39 -2.85 19.08
C SER A 50 -7.06 -3.49 19.48
N ALA A 51 -6.00 -3.30 18.65
CA ALA A 51 -4.64 -3.66 19.00
C ALA A 51 -3.62 -2.86 18.17
N ASP A 52 -2.47 -2.58 18.77
CA ASP A 52 -1.27 -2.05 18.14
C ASP A 52 -0.28 -3.21 17.94
N VAL A 53 -0.01 -3.56 16.68
CA VAL A 53 0.86 -4.70 16.34
C VAL A 53 2.27 -4.58 16.90
N SER A 54 2.72 -3.36 17.22
CA SER A 54 4.06 -3.11 17.73
C SER A 54 4.22 -3.38 19.24
N ARG A 55 3.12 -3.58 19.99
CA ARG A 55 3.21 -3.72 21.46
C ARG A 55 2.17 -4.66 22.09
N ASP A 56 0.97 -4.77 21.51
CA ASP A 56 -0.12 -5.52 22.14
C ASP A 56 0.00 -7.02 21.85
N GLU A 57 -0.68 -7.83 22.67
CA GLU A 57 -0.73 -9.28 22.52
C GLU A 57 -1.70 -9.67 21.40
N LEU A 58 -1.24 -10.53 20.48
CA LEU A 58 -1.98 -10.92 19.28
C LEU A 58 -2.44 -12.37 19.26
N SER A 59 -1.86 -13.25 20.08
CA SER A 59 -2.13 -14.70 20.08
C SER A 59 -3.61 -15.03 20.21
N GLY A 60 -4.31 -14.37 21.14
CA GLY A 60 -5.74 -14.57 21.33
C GLY A 60 -6.62 -14.12 20.14
N ALA A 61 -6.12 -13.25 19.25
CA ALA A 61 -6.82 -12.87 18.02
C ALA A 61 -6.60 -13.91 16.91
N PHE A 62 -5.45 -14.56 16.90
CA PHE A 62 -5.05 -15.51 15.85
C PHE A 62 -5.47 -16.94 16.17
N ALA A 63 -5.84 -17.24 17.41
CA ALA A 63 -6.29 -18.58 17.82
C ALA A 63 -7.46 -19.07 16.96
N GLY A 64 -7.28 -20.24 16.31
CA GLY A 64 -8.29 -20.85 15.44
C GLY A 64 -8.56 -20.11 14.13
N ALA A 65 -7.72 -19.14 13.75
CA ALA A 65 -7.80 -18.51 12.45
C ALA A 65 -7.25 -19.45 11.36
N HIS A 66 -7.93 -19.52 10.23
CA HIS A 66 -7.43 -20.17 9.03
C HIS A 66 -6.31 -19.31 8.39
N ALA A 67 -6.52 -18.01 8.28
CA ALA A 67 -5.55 -17.12 7.66
C ALA A 67 -5.37 -15.82 8.45
N VAL A 68 -4.14 -15.29 8.41
CA VAL A 68 -3.80 -13.93 8.85
C VAL A 68 -3.33 -13.13 7.64
N ILE A 69 -4.03 -12.02 7.35
CA ILE A 69 -3.64 -11.05 6.32
C ILE A 69 -3.02 -9.84 7.02
N HIS A 70 -1.72 -9.63 6.83
CA HIS A 70 -0.99 -8.56 7.50
C HIS A 70 -0.83 -7.33 6.60
N LEU A 71 -1.68 -6.30 6.83
CA LEU A 71 -1.69 -5.04 6.09
C LEU A 71 -1.25 -3.83 6.96
N ALA A 72 -1.02 -4.02 8.27
CA ALA A 72 -0.65 -2.94 9.16
C ALA A 72 0.71 -2.35 8.78
N TRP A 73 0.71 -1.06 8.39
CA TRP A 73 1.92 -0.38 7.92
C TRP A 73 1.82 1.12 8.19
N LEU A 74 2.95 1.78 8.48
CA LEU A 74 3.06 3.22 8.57
C LEU A 74 3.93 3.78 7.43
N ILE A 75 3.40 4.79 6.74
CA ILE A 75 4.16 5.63 5.80
C ILE A 75 4.53 6.96 6.46
N GLN A 76 3.72 7.41 7.41
CA GLN A 76 3.93 8.62 8.19
C GLN A 76 3.85 8.30 9.70
N PRO A 77 4.56 9.01 10.55
CA PRO A 77 5.36 10.21 10.30
C PRO A 77 6.75 9.89 9.72
N SER A 78 7.02 10.32 8.50
CA SER A 78 8.25 9.99 7.78
C SER A 78 9.53 10.58 8.39
N ARG A 79 9.40 11.49 9.35
CA ARG A 79 10.52 12.10 10.10
C ARG A 79 10.82 11.40 11.42
N ASP A 80 10.05 10.39 11.78
CA ASP A 80 10.24 9.57 12.97
C ASP A 80 10.63 8.14 12.53
N ALA A 81 11.91 7.98 12.21
CA ALA A 81 12.46 6.72 11.70
C ALA A 81 12.29 5.58 12.72
N GLU A 82 12.47 5.86 14.01
CA GLU A 82 12.34 4.89 15.08
C GLU A 82 10.89 4.37 15.19
N GLN A 83 9.89 5.27 15.13
CA GLN A 83 8.49 4.85 15.14
C GLN A 83 8.13 4.01 13.90
N LEU A 84 8.65 4.39 12.73
CA LEU A 84 8.42 3.64 11.49
C LEU A 84 9.03 2.24 11.57
N GLU A 85 10.26 2.12 12.04
CA GLU A 85 10.93 0.82 12.19
C GLU A 85 10.20 -0.05 13.22
N ARG A 86 9.90 0.49 14.40
CA ARG A 86 9.17 -0.22 15.46
C ARG A 86 7.82 -0.77 15.00
N VAL A 87 7.05 -0.02 14.20
CA VAL A 87 5.75 -0.51 13.71
C VAL A 87 5.90 -1.41 12.49
N ASN A 88 6.72 -1.00 11.52
CA ASN A 88 6.81 -1.69 10.23
C ASN A 88 7.65 -2.96 10.28
N VAL A 89 8.78 -2.95 10.98
CA VAL A 89 9.69 -4.09 11.05
C VAL A 89 9.40 -4.93 12.28
N GLU A 90 9.52 -4.35 13.48
CA GLU A 90 9.29 -5.09 14.72
C GLU A 90 7.83 -5.53 14.88
N GLY A 91 6.88 -4.66 14.53
CA GLY A 91 5.45 -4.99 14.56
C GLY A 91 5.11 -6.11 13.58
N SER A 92 5.69 -6.11 12.37
CA SER A 92 5.51 -7.20 11.41
C SER A 92 6.11 -8.50 11.92
N ARG A 93 7.32 -8.48 12.49
CA ARG A 93 7.92 -9.67 13.10
C ARG A 93 7.01 -10.28 14.15
N ARG A 94 6.48 -9.47 15.06
CA ARG A 94 5.53 -9.92 16.09
C ARG A 94 4.27 -10.59 15.51
N VAL A 95 3.73 -10.01 14.42
CA VAL A 95 2.58 -10.61 13.71
C VAL A 95 2.96 -11.95 13.10
N PHE A 96 4.10 -12.05 12.43
CA PHE A 96 4.57 -13.27 11.78
C PHE A 96 4.80 -14.40 12.80
N GLU A 97 5.54 -14.11 13.85
CA GLU A 97 5.82 -15.07 14.93
C GLU A 97 4.53 -15.52 15.64
N ALA A 98 3.61 -14.59 15.93
CA ALA A 98 2.33 -14.92 16.56
C ALA A 98 1.44 -15.76 15.64
N ALA A 99 1.44 -15.52 14.33
CA ALA A 99 0.69 -16.33 13.37
C ALA A 99 1.22 -17.76 13.29
N VAL A 100 2.54 -17.92 13.20
CA VAL A 100 3.19 -19.24 13.21
C VAL A 100 2.94 -19.96 14.54
N ALA A 101 3.10 -19.29 15.68
CA ALA A 101 2.87 -19.85 17.00
C ALA A 101 1.41 -20.27 17.24
N ALA A 102 0.44 -19.56 16.64
CA ALA A 102 -0.98 -19.90 16.69
C ALA A 102 -1.35 -21.05 15.73
N GLY A 103 -0.42 -21.51 14.90
CA GLY A 103 -0.64 -22.58 13.93
C GLY A 103 -1.63 -22.19 12.82
N VAL A 104 -1.66 -20.92 12.40
CA VAL A 104 -2.51 -20.53 11.27
C VAL A 104 -2.04 -21.22 10.00
N GLU A 105 -2.98 -21.63 9.16
CA GLU A 105 -2.65 -22.35 7.92
C GLU A 105 -1.95 -21.41 6.92
N VAL A 106 -2.38 -20.14 6.84
CA VAL A 106 -1.89 -19.19 5.85
C VAL A 106 -1.55 -17.83 6.48
N LEU A 107 -0.34 -17.34 6.20
CA LEU A 107 0.06 -15.96 6.48
C LEU A 107 0.25 -15.20 5.16
N VAL A 108 -0.58 -14.19 4.90
CA VAL A 108 -0.46 -13.33 3.72
C VAL A 108 0.13 -11.99 4.14
N HIS A 109 1.31 -11.67 3.61
CA HIS A 109 1.99 -10.40 3.88
C HIS A 109 1.79 -9.38 2.76
N ALA A 110 1.44 -8.16 3.14
CA ALA A 110 1.44 -7.00 2.25
C ALA A 110 2.87 -6.53 2.00
N SER A 111 3.52 -7.10 1.00
CA SER A 111 4.77 -6.61 0.45
C SER A 111 4.52 -5.43 -0.52
N SER A 112 5.37 -5.19 -1.49
CA SER A 112 5.29 -4.08 -2.43
C SER A 112 6.26 -4.27 -3.60
N ILE A 113 6.01 -3.62 -4.73
CA ILE A 113 7.03 -3.41 -5.77
C ILE A 113 8.31 -2.74 -5.19
N GLY A 114 8.18 -1.98 -4.12
CA GLY A 114 9.31 -1.33 -3.45
C GLY A 114 10.31 -2.27 -2.81
N VAL A 115 10.02 -3.57 -2.71
CA VAL A 115 10.96 -4.59 -2.22
C VAL A 115 12.08 -4.85 -3.21
N TYR A 116 11.83 -4.62 -4.49
CA TYR A 116 12.78 -4.94 -5.54
C TYR A 116 13.99 -4.00 -5.54
N SER A 117 15.15 -4.59 -5.81
CA SER A 117 16.37 -3.87 -6.20
C SER A 117 16.14 -3.09 -7.49
N PRO A 118 16.92 -2.05 -7.77
CA PRO A 118 16.85 -1.31 -9.04
C PRO A 118 16.85 -2.24 -10.26
N GLY A 119 15.98 -1.94 -11.24
CA GLY A 119 15.78 -2.81 -12.38
C GLY A 119 15.35 -2.08 -13.67
N PRO A 120 15.07 -2.84 -14.74
CA PRO A 120 14.70 -2.30 -16.03
C PRO A 120 13.32 -1.62 -15.99
N LYS A 121 13.15 -0.61 -16.86
CA LYS A 121 11.88 0.08 -17.09
C LYS A 121 11.26 -0.24 -18.45
N ASP A 122 11.92 -1.06 -19.23
CA ASP A 122 11.57 -1.44 -20.60
C ASP A 122 11.31 -2.95 -20.78
N ALA A 123 11.63 -3.74 -19.74
CA ALA A 123 11.34 -5.17 -19.69
C ALA A 123 10.78 -5.56 -18.33
N PRO A 124 9.71 -6.37 -18.26
CA PRO A 124 9.18 -6.85 -17.00
C PRO A 124 10.08 -7.89 -16.34
N VAL A 125 10.08 -7.93 -15.01
CA VAL A 125 10.77 -8.93 -14.20
C VAL A 125 9.77 -9.75 -13.41
N ASP A 126 10.07 -11.02 -13.20
CA ASP A 126 9.26 -11.91 -12.37
C ASP A 126 9.61 -11.81 -10.88
N GLU A 127 8.99 -12.63 -10.07
CA GLU A 127 9.13 -12.63 -8.61
C GLU A 127 10.50 -13.08 -8.10
N SER A 128 11.37 -13.60 -8.96
CA SER A 128 12.73 -14.01 -8.62
C SER A 128 13.75 -12.86 -8.66
N TRP A 129 13.37 -11.69 -9.17
CA TRP A 129 14.26 -10.51 -9.18
C TRP A 129 14.74 -10.15 -7.77
N ALA A 130 15.99 -9.68 -7.68
CA ALA A 130 16.61 -9.28 -6.41
C ALA A 130 15.74 -8.30 -5.61
N ARG A 131 15.66 -8.49 -4.27
CA ARG A 131 14.73 -7.79 -3.37
C ARG A 131 15.41 -7.13 -2.18
N GLU A 132 16.46 -6.37 -2.45
CA GLU A 132 17.17 -5.59 -1.42
C GLU A 132 16.56 -4.18 -1.23
N GLY A 133 15.53 -3.85 -2.02
CA GLY A 133 14.90 -2.53 -1.99
C GLY A 133 15.74 -1.44 -2.61
N VAL A 134 15.42 -0.18 -2.25
CA VAL A 134 16.16 1.02 -2.64
C VAL A 134 16.66 1.70 -1.37
N ASP A 135 17.96 1.80 -1.18
CA ASP A 135 18.61 2.24 0.08
C ASP A 135 18.19 3.63 0.54
N THR A 136 17.86 4.52 -0.38
CA THR A 136 17.49 5.91 -0.07
C THR A 136 16.10 6.06 0.53
N LEU A 137 15.31 4.96 0.61
CA LEU A 137 13.94 5.00 1.12
C LEU A 137 13.72 3.98 2.23
N PHE A 138 13.35 4.43 3.42
CA PHE A 138 13.00 3.57 4.56
C PHE A 138 11.91 2.54 4.21
N TYR A 139 10.90 2.95 3.43
CA TYR A 139 9.81 2.07 3.01
C TYR A 139 10.32 0.82 2.28
N ALA A 140 11.21 1.01 1.31
CA ALA A 140 11.80 -0.08 0.53
C ALA A 140 12.64 -1.01 1.41
N ARG A 141 13.52 -0.45 2.25
CA ARG A 141 14.33 -1.22 3.20
C ARG A 141 13.48 -2.03 4.19
N HIS A 142 12.43 -1.41 4.76
CA HIS A 142 11.55 -2.10 5.69
C HIS A 142 10.76 -3.23 5.01
N LYS A 143 10.31 -3.04 3.75
CA LYS A 143 9.65 -4.11 2.99
C LYS A 143 10.61 -5.28 2.70
N ALA A 144 11.83 -4.99 2.29
CA ALA A 144 12.87 -6.00 2.09
C ALA A 144 13.16 -6.78 3.38
N ALA A 145 13.36 -6.06 4.50
CA ALA A 145 13.60 -6.68 5.81
C ALA A 145 12.44 -7.61 6.23
N CYS A 146 11.18 -7.21 5.98
CA CYS A 146 10.03 -8.08 6.27
C CYS A 146 10.01 -9.33 5.41
N GLU A 147 10.37 -9.26 4.14
CA GLU A 147 10.43 -10.45 3.29
C GLU A 147 11.57 -11.40 3.70
N HIS A 148 12.73 -10.88 4.10
CA HIS A 148 13.80 -11.72 4.64
C HIS A 148 13.40 -12.42 5.96
N MET A 149 12.70 -11.72 6.86
CA MET A 149 12.16 -12.36 8.06
C MET A 149 11.16 -13.49 7.75
N LEU A 150 10.40 -13.36 6.66
CA LEU A 150 9.46 -14.41 6.24
C LEU A 150 10.18 -15.62 5.64
N ASP A 151 11.36 -15.44 5.02
CA ASP A 151 12.18 -16.58 4.57
C ASP A 151 12.60 -17.48 5.75
N ASP A 152 12.97 -16.86 6.88
CA ASP A 152 13.37 -17.58 8.11
C ASP A 152 12.21 -18.36 8.74
N LEU A 153 10.97 -18.07 8.35
CA LEU A 153 9.77 -18.72 8.84
C LEU A 153 9.20 -19.78 7.88
N GLU A 154 9.73 -19.88 6.67
CA GLU A 154 9.31 -20.90 5.71
C GLU A 154 9.57 -22.32 6.25
N GLY A 155 8.66 -23.24 5.94
CA GLY A 155 8.75 -24.64 6.41
C GLY A 155 8.34 -24.87 7.87
N ARG A 156 7.88 -23.84 8.61
CA ARG A 156 7.42 -23.97 10.01
C ARG A 156 5.94 -24.32 10.16
N GLY A 157 5.30 -24.86 9.13
CA GLY A 157 3.93 -25.33 9.17
C GLY A 157 2.87 -24.31 8.76
N THR A 158 3.23 -23.03 8.66
CA THR A 158 2.37 -21.96 8.11
C THR A 158 2.79 -21.67 6.67
N ARG A 159 1.85 -21.70 5.75
CA ARG A 159 2.07 -21.34 4.35
C ARG A 159 2.17 -19.82 4.22
N ILE A 160 3.26 -19.35 3.63
CA ILE A 160 3.58 -17.91 3.52
C ILE A 160 3.30 -17.43 2.11
N VAL A 161 2.50 -16.36 2.00
CA VAL A 161 2.20 -15.69 0.73
C VAL A 161 2.60 -14.21 0.82
N ARG A 162 3.31 -13.71 -0.19
CA ARG A 162 3.76 -12.32 -0.29
C ARG A 162 3.10 -11.68 -1.50
N LEU A 163 2.27 -10.66 -1.30
CA LEU A 163 1.75 -9.89 -2.43
C LEU A 163 2.59 -8.64 -2.63
N ARG A 164 3.10 -8.43 -3.85
CA ARG A 164 3.94 -7.30 -4.26
C ARG A 164 3.15 -6.39 -5.20
N PRO A 165 2.24 -5.56 -4.69
CA PRO A 165 1.47 -4.65 -5.53
C PRO A 165 2.31 -3.46 -6.01
N GLY A 166 1.90 -2.91 -7.18
CA GLY A 166 2.25 -1.56 -7.61
C GLY A 166 1.56 -0.49 -6.76
N LEU A 167 1.35 0.70 -7.32
CA LEU A 167 0.59 1.77 -6.66
C LEU A 167 -0.89 1.36 -6.55
N ILE A 168 -1.47 1.51 -5.35
CA ILE A 168 -2.84 1.06 -5.09
C ILE A 168 -3.77 2.26 -4.97
N PHE A 169 -4.77 2.32 -5.85
CA PHE A 169 -5.69 3.44 -5.97
C PHE A 169 -7.15 3.04 -5.75
N LYS A 170 -7.92 3.94 -5.16
CA LYS A 170 -9.38 4.03 -5.15
C LYS A 170 -9.81 5.44 -4.74
N ALA A 171 -11.04 5.83 -5.04
CA ALA A 171 -11.53 7.18 -4.74
C ALA A 171 -11.43 7.54 -3.25
N GLU A 172 -11.90 6.66 -2.36
CA GLU A 172 -11.95 6.89 -0.91
C GLU A 172 -10.57 6.99 -0.25
N ALA A 173 -9.52 6.52 -0.93
CA ALA A 173 -8.14 6.70 -0.48
C ALA A 173 -7.54 8.06 -0.91
N GLY A 174 -8.23 8.82 -1.77
CA GLY A 174 -7.75 10.10 -2.28
C GLY A 174 -7.27 11.07 -1.20
N PRO A 175 -8.07 11.39 -0.16
CA PRO A 175 -7.65 12.27 0.92
C PRO A 175 -6.44 11.75 1.71
N GLU A 176 -6.33 10.42 1.92
CA GLU A 176 -5.18 9.82 2.58
C GLU A 176 -3.92 9.95 1.74
N ILE A 177 -3.98 9.56 0.46
CA ILE A 177 -2.84 9.62 -0.47
C ILE A 177 -2.36 11.08 -0.62
N ARG A 178 -3.29 12.03 -0.76
CA ARG A 178 -2.96 13.45 -0.77
C ARG A 178 -2.20 13.87 0.50
N ARG A 179 -2.68 13.44 1.67
CA ARG A 179 -2.05 13.76 2.94
C ARG A 179 -0.66 13.13 3.07
N LEU A 180 -0.51 11.91 2.60
CA LEU A 180 0.75 11.16 2.70
C LEU A 180 1.82 11.67 1.74
N PHE A 181 1.46 12.09 0.54
CA PHE A 181 2.41 12.34 -0.55
C PHE A 181 2.40 13.76 -1.10
N ALA A 182 1.25 14.39 -1.29
CA ALA A 182 1.16 15.67 -1.97
C ALA A 182 1.34 16.88 -1.04
N GLY A 183 1.14 16.69 0.27
CA GLY A 183 1.21 17.78 1.24
C GLY A 183 0.04 18.78 1.13
N PRO A 184 0.01 19.77 2.02
CA PRO A 184 -1.11 20.71 2.11
C PRO A 184 -1.18 21.77 1.01
N LEU A 185 -0.05 22.03 0.33
CA LEU A 185 0.07 23.14 -0.61
C LEU A 185 -0.44 22.84 -2.03
N VAL A 186 -0.73 21.57 -2.36
CA VAL A 186 -1.23 21.22 -3.70
C VAL A 186 -2.73 21.50 -3.79
N PRO A 187 -3.16 22.48 -4.62
CA PRO A 187 -4.56 22.78 -4.80
C PRO A 187 -5.26 21.63 -5.54
N THR A 188 -6.26 20.99 -4.90
CA THR A 188 -6.96 19.83 -5.48
C THR A 188 -7.70 20.14 -6.77
N MET A 189 -8.13 21.39 -6.97
CA MET A 189 -8.77 21.79 -8.23
C MET A 189 -7.84 21.68 -9.44
N LEU A 190 -6.51 21.67 -9.25
CA LEU A 190 -5.56 21.40 -10.34
C LEU A 190 -5.54 19.94 -10.76
N LEU A 191 -6.02 19.02 -9.91
CA LEU A 191 -6.09 17.59 -10.23
C LEU A 191 -7.23 17.24 -11.19
N LYS A 192 -8.05 18.21 -11.57
CA LYS A 192 -9.05 18.03 -12.64
C LYS A 192 -8.34 17.93 -13.99
N PRO A 193 -8.63 16.90 -14.82
CA PRO A 193 -8.08 16.80 -16.16
C PRO A 193 -8.25 18.10 -16.97
N GLY A 194 -7.18 18.48 -17.67
CA GLY A 194 -7.13 19.73 -18.46
C GLY A 194 -6.84 21.02 -17.68
N ARG A 195 -6.64 20.95 -16.35
CA ARG A 195 -6.26 22.13 -15.54
C ARG A 195 -4.76 22.34 -15.45
N ILE A 196 -3.98 21.29 -15.61
CA ILE A 196 -2.52 21.37 -15.67
C ILE A 196 -2.12 21.38 -17.15
N PRO A 197 -1.66 22.50 -17.71
CA PRO A 197 -1.35 22.55 -19.15
C PRO A 197 -0.07 21.78 -19.49
N VAL A 198 0.89 21.74 -18.57
CA VAL A 198 2.21 21.11 -18.76
C VAL A 198 2.59 20.33 -17.51
N LEU A 199 2.99 19.07 -17.71
CA LEU A 199 3.42 18.17 -16.66
C LEU A 199 4.90 17.77 -16.86
N PRO A 200 5.82 18.31 -16.03
CA PRO A 200 7.23 17.94 -16.11
C PRO A 200 7.45 16.57 -15.44
N LEU A 201 7.78 15.56 -16.23
CA LEU A 201 8.06 14.21 -15.75
C LEU A 201 9.32 13.64 -16.37
N PRO A 202 10.20 12.97 -15.60
CA PRO A 202 11.35 12.26 -16.10
C PRO A 202 10.93 11.06 -16.99
N ASP A 203 11.73 10.73 -17.98
CA ASP A 203 11.45 9.61 -18.90
C ASP A 203 11.37 8.26 -18.16
N ARG A 204 12.21 8.08 -17.14
CA ARG A 204 12.26 6.85 -16.34
C ARG A 204 11.17 6.74 -15.27
N LEU A 205 10.31 7.74 -15.08
CA LEU A 205 9.20 7.64 -14.13
C LEU A 205 8.07 6.76 -14.70
N VAL A 206 8.39 5.52 -14.90
CA VAL A 206 7.48 4.48 -15.37
C VAL A 206 7.04 3.66 -14.17
N VAL A 207 5.73 3.61 -13.89
CA VAL A 207 5.15 2.97 -12.70
C VAL A 207 4.00 2.04 -13.08
N GLN A 208 3.66 1.14 -12.19
CA GLN A 208 2.49 0.28 -12.32
C GLN A 208 1.49 0.59 -11.22
N ALA A 209 0.22 0.51 -11.55
CA ALA A 209 -0.86 0.76 -10.61
C ALA A 209 -1.90 -0.37 -10.69
N VAL A 210 -2.73 -0.44 -9.66
CA VAL A 210 -3.82 -1.41 -9.55
C VAL A 210 -4.92 -0.82 -8.68
N HIS A 211 -6.17 -1.16 -8.95
CA HIS A 211 -7.29 -0.72 -8.13
C HIS A 211 -7.34 -1.49 -6.81
N SER A 212 -7.72 -0.82 -5.71
CA SER A 212 -7.77 -1.43 -4.37
C SER A 212 -8.69 -2.66 -4.29
N ARG A 213 -9.78 -2.69 -5.06
CA ARG A 213 -10.69 -3.85 -5.16
C ARG A 213 -9.98 -5.06 -5.77
N ASP A 214 -9.21 -4.86 -6.83
CA ASP A 214 -8.48 -5.94 -7.48
C ASP A 214 -7.33 -6.48 -6.60
N VAL A 215 -6.65 -5.59 -5.87
CA VAL A 215 -5.68 -6.00 -4.85
C VAL A 215 -6.35 -6.81 -3.74
N ALA A 216 -7.54 -6.39 -3.30
CA ALA A 216 -8.30 -7.10 -2.29
C ALA A 216 -8.70 -8.52 -2.75
N ASP A 217 -9.06 -8.67 -4.02
CA ASP A 217 -9.32 -10.00 -4.59
C ASP A 217 -8.06 -10.87 -4.60
N ALA A 218 -6.88 -10.31 -4.91
CA ALA A 218 -5.62 -11.03 -4.79
C ALA A 218 -5.35 -11.50 -3.34
N TYR A 219 -5.65 -10.65 -2.31
CA TYR A 219 -5.54 -11.06 -0.90
C TYR A 219 -6.53 -12.17 -0.53
N ARG A 220 -7.77 -12.09 -1.01
CA ARG A 220 -8.78 -13.12 -0.81
C ARG A 220 -8.32 -14.45 -1.41
N LEU A 221 -7.87 -14.46 -2.66
CA LEU A 221 -7.33 -15.65 -3.31
C LEU A 221 -6.08 -16.18 -2.57
N ALA A 222 -5.14 -15.33 -2.21
CA ALA A 222 -3.95 -15.70 -1.47
C ALA A 222 -4.26 -16.38 -0.12
N ALA A 223 -5.33 -15.95 0.56
CA ALA A 223 -5.74 -16.48 1.83
C ALA A 223 -6.55 -17.80 1.71
N LEU A 224 -7.33 -17.97 0.64
CA LEU A 224 -8.34 -19.03 0.56
C LEU A 224 -8.00 -20.13 -0.45
N GLU A 225 -7.09 -19.88 -1.41
CA GLU A 225 -6.74 -20.89 -2.42
C GLU A 225 -5.59 -21.78 -1.92
N PRO A 226 -5.77 -23.11 -1.88
CA PRO A 226 -4.79 -24.03 -1.31
C PRO A 226 -3.43 -24.00 -2.01
N GLN A 227 -3.39 -23.70 -3.32
CA GLN A 227 -2.16 -23.64 -4.11
C GLN A 227 -1.40 -22.31 -3.93
N ALA A 228 -1.98 -21.29 -3.32
CA ALA A 228 -1.35 -19.99 -3.19
C ALA A 228 -0.13 -20.04 -2.26
N GLU A 229 1.07 -19.83 -2.80
CA GLU A 229 2.34 -19.86 -2.04
C GLU A 229 3.40 -18.94 -2.65
N GLY A 230 4.36 -18.51 -1.83
CA GLY A 230 5.47 -17.68 -2.27
C GLY A 230 5.05 -16.25 -2.62
N ALA A 231 5.66 -15.65 -3.63
CA ALA A 231 5.41 -14.25 -3.99
C ALA A 231 4.56 -14.12 -5.26
N TYR A 232 3.77 -13.04 -5.33
CA TYR A 232 3.00 -12.67 -6.52
C TYR A 232 3.08 -11.16 -6.78
N ASN A 233 3.44 -10.83 -8.00
CA ASN A 233 3.38 -9.46 -8.51
C ASN A 233 1.95 -9.08 -8.87
N ILE A 234 1.48 -7.94 -8.38
CA ILE A 234 0.08 -7.49 -8.52
C ILE A 234 0.06 -6.09 -9.14
N ALA A 235 -0.31 -6.02 -10.41
CA ALA A 235 -0.47 -4.76 -11.14
C ALA A 235 -1.47 -4.92 -12.29
N ALA A 236 -2.17 -3.84 -12.62
CA ALA A 236 -3.05 -3.78 -13.78
C ALA A 236 -2.32 -3.16 -14.99
N ASP A 237 -2.78 -3.54 -16.17
CA ASP A 237 -2.39 -2.91 -17.42
C ASP A 237 -3.23 -1.64 -17.70
N PRO A 238 -2.73 -0.71 -18.51
CA PRO A 238 -1.37 -0.64 -19.04
C PRO A 238 -0.36 -0.09 -18.01
N VAL A 239 0.93 -0.33 -18.22
CA VAL A 239 1.99 0.35 -17.46
C VAL A 239 1.86 1.86 -17.62
N LEU A 240 1.89 2.60 -16.52
CA LEU A 240 1.76 4.05 -16.50
C LEU A 240 3.09 4.71 -16.84
N THR A 241 3.28 4.99 -18.13
CA THR A 241 4.39 5.81 -18.61
C THR A 241 4.14 7.30 -18.32
N PRO A 242 5.15 8.16 -18.33
CA PRO A 242 4.97 9.61 -18.17
C PRO A 242 3.96 10.20 -19.16
N ASP A 243 3.91 9.70 -20.40
CA ASP A 243 2.96 10.17 -21.40
C ASP A 243 1.51 9.74 -21.09
N ARG A 244 1.32 8.52 -20.57
CA ARG A 244 0.00 8.05 -20.13
C ARG A 244 -0.50 8.83 -18.91
N ILE A 245 0.38 9.09 -17.93
CA ILE A 245 0.04 9.91 -16.77
C ILE A 245 -0.39 11.32 -17.21
N ALA A 246 0.38 11.93 -18.13
CA ALA A 246 0.03 13.24 -18.66
C ALA A 246 -1.31 13.22 -19.42
N LYS A 247 -1.56 12.16 -20.21
CA LYS A 247 -2.84 11.98 -20.92
C LYS A 247 -4.03 11.89 -19.97
N VAL A 248 -3.93 11.11 -18.89
CA VAL A 248 -4.98 11.00 -17.86
C VAL A 248 -5.27 12.35 -17.22
N LEU A 249 -4.24 13.17 -16.99
CA LEU A 249 -4.37 14.54 -16.46
C LEU A 249 -4.79 15.58 -17.53
N GLY A 250 -4.92 15.19 -18.80
CA GLY A 250 -5.19 16.13 -19.89
C GLY A 250 -4.10 17.18 -20.06
N ALA A 251 -2.84 16.84 -19.76
CA ALA A 251 -1.68 17.71 -19.76
C ALA A 251 -0.73 17.38 -20.93
N ARG A 252 0.06 18.36 -21.38
CA ARG A 252 1.19 18.12 -22.25
C ARG A 252 2.41 17.71 -21.40
N ARG A 253 2.98 16.55 -21.64
CA ARG A 253 4.21 16.14 -20.98
C ARG A 253 5.40 17.00 -21.49
N VAL A 254 6.30 17.31 -20.57
CA VAL A 254 7.65 17.82 -20.87
C VAL A 254 8.65 16.95 -20.13
N SER A 255 9.58 16.36 -20.89
CA SER A 255 10.67 15.57 -20.31
C SER A 255 11.60 16.47 -19.52
N VAL A 256 11.93 16.07 -18.29
CA VAL A 256 12.87 16.78 -17.42
C VAL A 256 13.95 15.82 -16.90
N PRO A 257 15.18 16.32 -16.69
CA PRO A 257 16.21 15.52 -16.06
C PRO A 257 15.84 15.11 -14.61
N GLU A 258 16.24 13.91 -14.20
CA GLU A 258 15.95 13.37 -12.86
C GLU A 258 16.63 14.18 -11.75
N LYS A 259 17.91 14.55 -11.94
CA LYS A 259 18.74 15.22 -10.92
C LYS A 259 18.16 16.55 -10.43
N PRO A 260 17.78 17.51 -11.27
CA PRO A 260 17.14 18.73 -10.80
C PRO A 260 15.83 18.50 -10.04
N LEU A 261 15.01 17.55 -10.51
CA LEU A 261 13.76 17.20 -9.83
C LEU A 261 14.02 16.63 -8.44
N ARG A 262 15.02 15.76 -8.33
CA ARG A 262 15.43 15.18 -7.03
C ARG A 262 15.95 16.25 -6.06
N VAL A 263 16.75 17.21 -6.54
CA VAL A 263 17.24 18.34 -5.74
C VAL A 263 16.07 19.21 -5.25
N ALA A 264 15.09 19.48 -6.12
CA ALA A 264 13.90 20.22 -5.75
C ALA A 264 13.06 19.49 -4.70
N ALA A 265 12.90 18.15 -4.84
CA ALA A 265 12.22 17.31 -3.86
C ALA A 265 12.94 17.30 -2.50
N ASP A 266 14.28 17.20 -2.49
CA ASP A 266 15.09 17.27 -1.26
C ASP A 266 14.97 18.64 -0.58
N GLY A 267 15.02 19.73 -1.35
CA GLY A 267 14.83 21.08 -0.85
C GLY A 267 13.44 21.27 -0.22
N ALA A 268 12.38 20.81 -0.89
CA ALA A 268 11.01 20.88 -0.39
C ALA A 268 10.83 20.03 0.89
N TRP A 269 11.46 18.87 0.95
CA TRP A 269 11.49 18.03 2.15
C TRP A 269 12.20 18.72 3.31
N ARG A 270 13.41 19.27 3.11
CA ARG A 270 14.18 19.98 4.14
C ARG A 270 13.45 21.22 4.63
N ALA A 271 12.81 21.95 3.73
CA ALA A 271 11.99 23.12 4.05
C ALA A 271 10.64 22.80 4.72
N HIS A 272 10.32 21.51 5.00
CA HIS A 272 9.03 21.07 5.56
C HIS A 272 7.79 21.43 4.71
N VAL A 273 7.97 21.65 3.41
CA VAL A 273 6.90 21.99 2.46
C VAL A 273 6.14 20.72 2.01
N GLN A 274 6.84 19.59 1.92
CA GLN A 274 6.22 18.30 1.59
C GLN A 274 6.49 17.24 2.67
N PRO A 275 5.55 16.25 2.82
CA PRO A 275 5.63 15.23 3.86
C PRO A 275 6.54 14.04 3.51
N THR A 276 6.99 13.92 2.27
CA THR A 276 7.73 12.76 1.76
C THR A 276 9.19 13.07 1.46
N PRO A 277 10.14 12.20 1.86
CA PRO A 277 11.54 12.34 1.49
C PRO A 277 11.75 12.07 -0.02
N PRO A 278 12.87 12.57 -0.60
CA PRO A 278 13.17 12.38 -2.03
C PRO A 278 13.35 10.91 -2.43
N GLY A 279 13.60 10.02 -1.48
CA GLY A 279 13.68 8.57 -1.72
C GLY A 279 12.44 7.95 -2.39
N TRP A 280 11.26 8.56 -2.27
CA TRP A 280 10.08 8.11 -3.02
C TRP A 280 10.23 8.33 -4.52
N LEU A 281 10.86 9.45 -4.93
CA LEU A 281 11.21 9.67 -6.33
C LEU A 281 12.28 8.66 -6.78
N ASP A 282 13.31 8.47 -5.96
CA ASP A 282 14.38 7.49 -6.23
C ASP A 282 13.79 6.10 -6.45
N MET A 283 12.86 5.65 -5.59
CA MET A 283 12.16 4.37 -5.76
C MET A 283 11.34 4.35 -7.06
N GLY A 284 10.55 5.36 -7.34
CA GLY A 284 9.74 5.43 -8.57
C GLY A 284 10.58 5.35 -9.84
N LEU A 285 11.80 5.89 -9.82
CA LEU A 285 12.75 5.83 -10.95
C LEU A 285 13.53 4.50 -11.03
N ALA A 286 13.70 3.81 -9.90
CA ALA A 286 14.61 2.67 -9.80
C ALA A 286 13.92 1.30 -9.88
N VAL A 287 12.73 1.11 -9.28
CA VAL A 287 12.06 -0.20 -9.26
C VAL A 287 11.73 -0.70 -10.68
N PRO A 288 11.84 -2.00 -10.94
CA PRO A 288 11.56 -2.58 -12.27
C PRO A 288 10.06 -2.51 -12.60
N ILE A 289 9.73 -2.88 -13.84
CA ILE A 289 8.38 -3.25 -14.24
C ILE A 289 8.16 -4.71 -13.86
N MET A 290 7.04 -5.03 -13.22
CA MET A 290 6.69 -6.37 -12.78
C MET A 290 5.97 -7.16 -13.87
N ASP A 291 6.35 -8.41 -14.09
CA ASP A 291 5.53 -9.42 -14.76
C ASP A 291 4.48 -9.96 -13.78
N THR A 292 3.21 -9.94 -14.15
CA THR A 292 2.09 -10.41 -13.33
C THR A 292 1.55 -11.78 -13.79
N SER A 293 2.27 -12.46 -14.68
CA SER A 293 1.83 -13.73 -15.27
C SER A 293 1.59 -14.82 -14.22
N ARG A 294 2.43 -14.88 -13.18
CA ARG A 294 2.28 -15.82 -12.08
C ARG A 294 0.97 -15.61 -11.30
N ALA A 295 0.61 -14.37 -10.99
CA ALA A 295 -0.67 -14.07 -10.34
C ALA A 295 -1.86 -14.51 -11.21
N ARG A 296 -1.79 -14.29 -12.51
CA ARG A 296 -2.86 -14.68 -13.45
C ARG A 296 -2.97 -16.21 -13.59
N SER A 297 -1.86 -16.90 -13.82
CA SER A 297 -1.87 -18.34 -14.14
C SER A 297 -1.96 -19.25 -12.91
N HIS A 298 -1.29 -18.91 -11.82
CA HIS A 298 -1.19 -19.75 -10.64
C HIS A 298 -2.20 -19.37 -9.55
N LEU A 299 -2.44 -18.07 -9.32
CA LEU A 299 -3.42 -17.60 -8.34
C LEU A 299 -4.83 -17.44 -8.95
N GLY A 300 -4.96 -17.43 -10.28
CA GLY A 300 -6.22 -17.18 -10.96
C GLY A 300 -6.70 -15.73 -10.87
N TRP A 301 -5.80 -14.80 -10.52
CA TRP A 301 -6.13 -13.40 -10.34
C TRP A 301 -6.14 -12.65 -11.68
N THR A 302 -7.15 -11.78 -11.87
CA THR A 302 -7.24 -10.89 -13.03
C THR A 302 -7.80 -9.54 -12.60
N PRO A 303 -7.12 -8.41 -12.88
CA PRO A 303 -7.65 -7.09 -12.56
C PRO A 303 -8.88 -6.76 -13.42
N THR A 304 -9.86 -6.13 -12.81
CA THR A 304 -11.11 -5.69 -13.45
C THR A 304 -11.10 -4.22 -13.82
N VAL A 305 -10.21 -3.43 -13.20
CA VAL A 305 -10.03 -2.00 -13.42
C VAL A 305 -8.63 -1.77 -14.00
N ASP A 306 -8.54 -1.09 -15.13
CA ASP A 306 -7.25 -0.72 -15.72
C ASP A 306 -6.54 0.39 -14.90
N SER A 307 -5.23 0.50 -15.09
CA SER A 307 -4.39 1.40 -14.30
C SER A 307 -4.68 2.89 -14.54
N GLU A 308 -5.07 3.28 -15.78
CA GLU A 308 -5.43 4.67 -16.12
C GLU A 308 -6.73 5.07 -15.42
N SER A 309 -7.73 4.18 -15.44
CA SER A 309 -9.00 4.35 -14.73
C SER A 309 -8.80 4.45 -13.21
N ALA A 310 -7.99 3.56 -12.62
CA ALA A 310 -7.67 3.61 -11.19
C ALA A 310 -6.95 4.93 -10.80
N LEU A 311 -6.04 5.41 -11.65
CA LEU A 311 -5.39 6.72 -11.44
C LEU A 311 -6.41 7.86 -11.51
N LEU A 312 -7.28 7.87 -12.51
CA LEU A 312 -8.31 8.92 -12.65
C LEU A 312 -9.27 8.92 -11.46
N GLU A 313 -9.65 7.75 -10.98
CA GLU A 313 -10.54 7.59 -9.83
C GLU A 313 -9.95 8.19 -8.55
N VAL A 314 -8.70 7.88 -8.21
CA VAL A 314 -8.06 8.45 -7.02
C VAL A 314 -7.88 9.96 -7.11
N LEU A 315 -7.57 10.50 -8.30
CA LEU A 315 -7.49 11.96 -8.53
C LEU A 315 -8.86 12.63 -8.33
N THR A 316 -9.93 11.97 -8.74
CA THR A 316 -11.30 12.42 -8.51
C THR A 316 -11.62 12.39 -7.02
N GLY A 317 -11.33 11.30 -6.32
CA GLY A 317 -11.52 11.19 -4.87
C GLY A 317 -10.72 12.24 -4.08
N MET A 318 -9.49 12.56 -4.51
CA MET A 318 -8.73 13.67 -3.92
C MET A 318 -9.41 15.03 -4.08
N ARG A 319 -10.03 15.27 -5.23
CA ARG A 319 -10.73 16.53 -5.54
C ARG A 319 -12.06 16.64 -4.81
N GLU A 320 -12.84 15.58 -4.82
CA GLU A 320 -14.19 15.53 -4.23
C GLU A 320 -14.16 15.22 -2.74
N THR A 321 -12.97 14.94 -2.22
CA THR A 321 -12.74 14.63 -0.81
C THR A 321 -13.56 13.41 -0.37
N GLU A 322 -13.63 12.42 -1.25
CA GLU A 322 -14.26 11.14 -0.94
C GLU A 322 -13.52 10.40 0.17
N GLY A 323 -14.23 9.60 0.96
CA GLY A 323 -13.58 8.85 2.04
C GLY A 323 -14.55 7.89 2.71
N LEU A 324 -14.03 7.14 3.68
CA LEU A 324 -14.80 6.23 4.53
C LEU A 324 -14.71 6.65 5.99
N ASP A 325 -15.70 6.26 6.81
CA ASP A 325 -15.66 6.53 8.26
C ASP A 325 -14.71 5.57 9.01
N THR A 326 -13.50 5.50 8.49
CA THR A 326 -12.36 4.82 9.14
C THR A 326 -11.25 5.84 9.41
N PRO A 327 -10.46 5.68 10.50
CA PRO A 327 -9.49 6.70 10.91
C PRO A 327 -8.49 7.12 9.82
N PRO A 328 -7.95 6.24 8.96
CA PRO A 328 -7.06 6.63 7.87
C PRO A 328 -7.76 7.33 6.71
N LEU A 329 -9.00 6.93 6.37
CA LEU A 329 -9.71 7.35 5.17
C LEU A 329 -10.72 8.48 5.40
N LYS A 330 -10.79 9.04 6.62
CA LYS A 330 -11.69 10.18 6.89
C LYS A 330 -11.39 11.37 5.98
N PRO A 331 -12.40 11.92 5.30
CA PRO A 331 -12.25 13.01 4.34
C PRO A 331 -11.51 14.23 4.89
N HIS A 332 -11.79 14.61 6.14
CA HIS A 332 -11.30 15.84 6.77
C HIS A 332 -10.34 15.58 7.95
N ALA A 333 -9.58 14.48 7.92
CA ALA A 333 -8.69 14.08 9.02
C ALA A 333 -7.60 15.12 9.39
N GLY A 334 -7.32 16.10 8.52
CA GLY A 334 -6.36 17.19 8.75
C GLY A 334 -6.96 18.50 9.31
N GLY A 335 -8.29 18.55 9.54
CA GLY A 335 -9.00 19.77 9.95
C GLY A 335 -9.16 20.80 8.82
N PRO A 336 -9.88 21.93 9.08
CA PRO A 336 -10.09 22.98 8.09
C PRO A 336 -8.75 23.54 7.57
N LEU A 337 -8.60 23.67 6.25
CA LEU A 337 -7.40 24.19 5.57
C LEU A 337 -6.08 23.48 5.96
N ARG A 338 -6.15 22.36 6.68
CA ARG A 338 -4.98 21.58 7.17
C ARG A 338 -4.00 22.42 8.02
N ILE A 339 -4.48 23.48 8.66
CA ILE A 339 -3.67 24.40 9.47
C ILE A 339 -2.88 23.66 10.55
N ARG A 340 -3.46 22.60 11.13
CA ARG A 340 -2.78 21.77 12.14
C ARG A 340 -1.52 21.09 11.59
N GLU A 341 -1.50 20.71 10.32
CA GLU A 341 -0.30 20.11 9.71
C GLU A 341 0.83 21.11 9.55
N PHE A 342 0.53 22.38 9.31
CA PHE A 342 1.54 23.45 9.33
C PHE A 342 2.06 23.73 10.74
N LEU A 343 1.18 23.77 11.74
CA LEU A 343 1.56 24.07 13.12
C LEU A 343 2.40 22.96 13.78
N THR A 344 2.12 21.70 13.42
CA THR A 344 2.83 20.54 13.98
C THR A 344 4.01 20.06 13.14
N GLY A 345 4.20 20.65 11.95
CA GLY A 345 5.19 20.24 10.97
C GLY A 345 4.67 19.15 10.04
N VAL A 346 4.75 19.41 8.74
CA VAL A 346 4.37 18.44 7.70
C VAL A 346 5.22 17.18 7.83
N GLY A 347 4.56 16.02 7.93
CA GLY A 347 5.22 14.73 8.16
C GLY A 347 5.42 14.36 9.64
N ARG A 348 4.94 15.18 10.58
CA ARG A 348 4.86 14.82 12.01
C ARG A 348 3.43 14.37 12.37
N ARG A 349 3.33 13.51 13.36
CA ARG A 349 2.04 13.09 13.90
C ARG A 349 1.52 14.15 14.87
N LEU A 350 0.21 14.45 14.79
CA LEU A 350 -0.50 15.05 15.91
C LEU A 350 -0.55 13.98 17.02
N THR A 351 0.12 14.22 18.13
CA THR A 351 -0.01 13.45 19.37
C THR A 351 -1.42 13.60 19.93
#